data_821952f21bd651e58d8f0e758884dc87
#
_entry.id   821952f21bd651e58d8f0e758884dc87
#
_cell.length_a   1.000
_cell.length_b   1.000
_cell.length_c   1.000
_cell.angle_alpha   90.00
_cell.angle_beta   90.00
_cell.angle_gamma   90.00
#
_symmetry.space_group_name_H-M   'P 1'
#
loop_
_entity.id
_entity.type
_entity.pdbx_description
1 polymer ?
#
loop_
_entity_poly.entity_id
_entity_poly.type
_entity_poly.pdbx_seq_one_letter_code
_entity_poly.pdbx_strand_id
1 'polypeptide(L)'
;MLHALMNLLSSCFRPFGRHSEDRVDSVNGNGFGGKEGLLWFRDLGKYGSGDFSMAVVQANQVLEDQSQIESGPFGTFVGVYDGHGGPDAARYVCDHLFPHFQAIAAETQGVVTRETIERAFRLTEEGFTAQVSELWSTRPQIATVGSCCLVGVISRQTLFVANLGDSRVVLGKKVGNTGGTAAIQLSKEHNANFEEIRQELKELHPHDPQIVILKHGVWRVKGIIQVSRSIGDLYMKNAQYNREPINGKFRLPEPMNMPILTANPSIIVHPLHPNDSFLIFASDGLWEHLSNEKAVDIVQNHPRVVRSNDIYFYFCCFTLMH
;
A
#
# COMPACT_ATOMS: atom_id res chain seq x y z
N MET A 1 11.28 -19.24 3.63
CA MET A 1 10.61 -17.97 3.44
C MET A 1 11.35 -16.82 4.13
N LEU A 2 11.48 -16.81 5.46
CA LEU A 2 12.19 -15.74 6.20
C LEU A 2 13.64 -15.53 5.72
N HIS A 3 14.36 -16.61 5.38
CA HIS A 3 15.74 -16.53 4.87
C HIS A 3 15.81 -15.87 3.47
N ALA A 4 14.83 -16.13 2.61
CA ALA A 4 14.71 -15.47 1.31
C ALA A 4 14.41 -13.98 1.49
N LEU A 5 13.53 -13.63 2.42
CA LEU A 5 13.19 -12.24 2.76
C LEU A 5 14.42 -11.48 3.32
N MET A 6 15.18 -12.12 4.21
CA MET A 6 16.41 -11.56 4.77
C MET A 6 17.49 -11.36 3.70
N ASN A 7 17.63 -12.32 2.77
CA ASN A 7 18.54 -12.19 1.64
C ASN A 7 18.10 -11.10 0.67
N LEU A 8 16.81 -10.89 0.51
CA LEU A 8 16.19 -9.89 -0.33
C LEU A 8 16.45 -8.48 0.20
N LEU A 9 16.15 -8.27 1.48
CA LEU A 9 16.49 -7.01 2.16
C LEU A 9 17.99 -6.75 2.09
N SER A 10 18.83 -7.78 2.30
CA SER A 10 20.28 -7.67 2.17
C SER A 10 20.74 -7.39 0.73
N SER A 11 20.05 -7.92 -0.30
CA SER A 11 20.41 -7.67 -1.70
C SER A 11 20.00 -6.27 -2.17
N CYS A 12 18.91 -5.73 -1.68
CA CYS A 12 18.54 -4.32 -1.89
C CYS A 12 19.61 -3.35 -1.35
N PHE A 13 20.45 -3.82 -0.41
CA PHE A 13 21.47 -3.02 0.26
C PHE A 13 22.92 -3.40 -0.07
N ARG A 14 23.18 -4.30 -1.03
CA ARG A 14 24.56 -4.61 -1.45
C ARG A 14 25.14 -3.48 -2.29
N PRO A 15 26.38 -3.02 -2.00
CA PRO A 15 27.07 -2.05 -2.84
C PRO A 15 27.49 -2.73 -4.16
N PHE A 16 26.91 -2.32 -5.27
CA PHE A 16 27.44 -2.65 -6.60
C PHE A 16 28.47 -1.62 -7.04
N GLY A 17 29.58 -2.11 -7.61
CA GLY A 17 30.60 -1.29 -8.24
C GLY A 17 30.02 -0.51 -9.43
N ARG A 18 30.57 0.71 -9.64
CA ARG A 18 30.20 1.65 -10.69
C ARG A 18 29.97 0.96 -12.03
N HIS A 19 28.79 1.09 -12.62
CA HIS A 19 28.61 1.45 -14.02
C HIS A 19 27.16 1.90 -14.25
N SER A 20 27.07 3.01 -14.95
CA SER A 20 25.86 3.63 -15.49
C SER A 20 25.21 2.71 -16.53
N GLU A 21 23.91 2.77 -16.58
CA GLU A 21 22.97 2.51 -17.67
C GLU A 21 21.80 1.65 -17.24
N ASP A 22 20.62 2.11 -17.61
CA ASP A 22 19.33 1.44 -17.40
C ASP A 22 19.38 -0.02 -17.90
N ARG A 23 19.49 -0.97 -16.99
CA ARG A 23 19.29 -2.39 -17.28
C ARG A 23 18.09 -2.93 -16.52
N VAL A 24 17.06 -3.19 -17.28
CA VAL A 24 16.03 -4.16 -16.94
C VAL A 24 16.68 -5.55 -17.12
N ASP A 25 17.28 -6.08 -16.08
CA ASP A 25 17.79 -7.46 -16.11
C ASP A 25 16.68 -8.43 -15.70
N SER A 26 15.95 -8.91 -16.71
CA SER A 26 15.20 -10.17 -16.57
C SER A 26 16.22 -11.31 -16.54
N VAL A 27 16.54 -11.81 -15.34
CA VAL A 27 17.41 -12.99 -15.21
C VAL A 27 16.61 -14.24 -15.57
N ASN A 28 16.67 -14.64 -16.84
CA ASN A 28 16.38 -16.00 -17.26
C ASN A 28 17.57 -16.88 -16.91
N GLY A 29 17.59 -17.47 -15.72
CA GLY A 29 18.57 -18.47 -15.28
C GLY A 29 18.04 -19.86 -15.47
N ASN A 30 18.45 -20.55 -16.54
CA ASN A 30 18.35 -22.01 -16.64
C ASN A 30 19.36 -22.65 -15.68
N GLY A 31 18.86 -23.38 -14.68
CA GLY A 31 19.66 -24.37 -13.95
C GLY A 31 19.51 -24.38 -12.44
N PHE A 32 18.91 -25.46 -11.98
CA PHE A 32 18.72 -25.96 -10.61
C PHE A 32 17.44 -25.56 -9.87
N GLY A 33 16.62 -26.62 -9.64
CA GLY A 33 15.27 -26.57 -9.10
C GLY A 33 15.15 -25.97 -7.71
N GLY A 34 14.54 -24.81 -7.65
CA GLY A 34 13.92 -24.15 -6.53
C GLY A 34 12.95 -23.16 -7.13
N LYS A 35 11.70 -23.14 -6.69
CA LYS A 35 10.73 -22.09 -7.05
C LYS A 35 11.19 -20.78 -6.41
N GLU A 36 12.17 -20.11 -7.01
CA GLU A 36 12.49 -18.73 -6.66
C GLU A 36 11.42 -17.85 -7.30
N GLY A 37 10.64 -17.14 -6.47
CA GLY A 37 9.70 -16.15 -6.94
C GLY A 37 10.40 -15.08 -7.78
N LEU A 38 9.72 -14.55 -8.79
CA LEU A 38 10.23 -13.44 -9.60
C LEU A 38 10.52 -12.25 -8.66
N LEU A 39 11.80 -11.89 -8.55
CA LEU A 39 12.27 -10.72 -7.83
C LEU A 39 12.52 -9.60 -8.83
N TRP A 40 11.85 -8.48 -8.64
CA TRP A 40 12.16 -7.25 -9.33
C TRP A 40 12.61 -6.19 -8.32
N PHE A 41 13.71 -5.51 -8.60
CA PHE A 41 14.18 -4.39 -7.76
C PHE A 41 14.73 -3.27 -8.63
N ARG A 42 14.57 -2.05 -8.16
CA ARG A 42 15.21 -0.86 -8.69
C ARG A 42 16.08 -0.24 -7.60
N ASP A 43 17.36 -0.12 -7.94
CA ASP A 43 18.33 0.47 -7.05
C ASP A 43 18.45 1.96 -7.27
N LEU A 44 18.41 2.72 -6.16
CA LEU A 44 18.63 4.16 -6.04
C LEU A 44 18.29 5.04 -7.26
N GLY A 45 17.07 5.56 -7.25
CA GLY A 45 16.74 6.76 -7.99
C GLY A 45 16.90 7.98 -7.09
N LYS A 46 17.35 9.11 -7.66
CA LYS A 46 17.26 10.40 -7.01
C LYS A 46 15.94 11.05 -7.37
N TYR A 47 15.18 11.42 -6.37
CA TYR A 47 13.98 12.23 -6.54
C TYR A 47 14.06 13.43 -5.63
N GLY A 48 13.82 14.59 -6.19
CA GLY A 48 13.71 15.92 -5.57
C GLY A 48 14.21 16.13 -4.15
N SER A 49 13.72 15.37 -3.20
CA SER A 49 14.00 15.50 -1.77
C SER A 49 14.66 14.28 -1.12
N GLY A 50 15.13 13.28 -1.89
CA GLY A 50 15.78 12.10 -1.30
C GLY A 50 16.10 10.99 -2.28
N ASP A 51 16.70 9.93 -1.78
CA ASP A 51 16.99 8.70 -2.51
C ASP A 51 15.93 7.65 -2.20
N PHE A 52 15.60 6.80 -3.16
CA PHE A 52 14.67 5.69 -2.96
C PHE A 52 15.22 4.37 -3.46
N SER A 53 14.76 3.29 -2.87
CA SER A 53 14.97 1.92 -3.32
C SER A 53 13.64 1.19 -3.31
N MET A 54 13.38 0.37 -4.31
CA MET A 54 12.13 -0.38 -4.45
C MET A 54 12.44 -1.84 -4.74
N ALA A 55 11.68 -2.76 -4.13
CA ALA A 55 11.73 -4.18 -4.43
C ALA A 55 10.32 -4.77 -4.45
N VAL A 56 10.06 -5.65 -5.40
CA VAL A 56 8.79 -6.38 -5.55
C VAL A 56 9.11 -7.86 -5.66
N VAL A 57 8.43 -8.69 -4.88
CA VAL A 57 8.54 -10.15 -4.94
C VAL A 57 7.19 -10.72 -5.31
N GLN A 58 7.13 -11.41 -6.42
CA GLN A 58 5.92 -12.11 -6.82
C GLN A 58 5.89 -13.50 -6.16
N ALA A 59 4.92 -13.73 -5.28
CA ALA A 59 4.70 -15.01 -4.62
C ALA A 59 3.59 -15.84 -5.28
N ASN A 60 2.66 -15.23 -6.00
CA ASN A 60 1.54 -15.86 -6.68
C ASN A 60 1.71 -15.91 -8.21
N GLN A 61 0.83 -16.66 -8.89
CA GLN A 61 0.81 -16.75 -10.37
C GLN A 61 0.47 -15.41 -11.04
N VAL A 62 -0.30 -14.55 -10.38
CA VAL A 62 -0.69 -13.23 -10.85
C VAL A 62 -0.22 -12.21 -9.82
N LEU A 63 0.50 -11.19 -10.28
CA LEU A 63 0.86 -10.04 -9.46
C LEU A 63 -0.34 -9.11 -9.38
N GLU A 64 -0.96 -9.03 -8.20
CA GLU A 64 -2.12 -8.16 -7.93
C GLU A 64 -1.68 -6.79 -7.41
N ASP A 65 -0.51 -6.71 -6.78
CA ASP A 65 0.03 -5.47 -6.22
C ASP A 65 0.66 -4.57 -7.29
N GLN A 66 0.58 -3.28 -7.01
CA GLN A 66 1.25 -2.24 -7.77
C GLN A 66 1.96 -1.27 -6.83
N SER A 67 2.93 -0.55 -7.38
CA SER A 67 3.64 0.49 -6.65
C SER A 67 4.13 1.57 -7.60
N GLN A 68 4.24 2.80 -7.09
CA GLN A 68 4.74 3.91 -7.89
C GLN A 68 5.50 4.91 -7.03
N ILE A 69 6.45 5.56 -7.64
CA ILE A 69 7.16 6.71 -7.07
C ILE A 69 7.22 7.77 -8.15
N GLU A 70 6.66 8.93 -7.83
CA GLU A 70 6.57 10.05 -8.75
C GLU A 70 7.09 11.33 -8.09
N SER A 71 7.72 12.17 -8.87
CA SER A 71 8.11 13.51 -8.45
C SER A 71 7.52 14.55 -9.38
N GLY A 72 7.02 15.60 -8.80
CA GLY A 72 6.39 16.69 -9.52
C GLY A 72 6.59 18.02 -8.81
N PRO A 73 6.01 19.10 -9.34
CA PRO A 73 6.13 20.44 -8.77
C PRO A 73 5.54 20.56 -7.36
N PHE A 74 4.71 19.59 -6.94
CA PHE A 74 4.01 19.60 -5.67
C PHE A 74 4.64 18.71 -4.60
N GLY A 75 5.71 17.99 -4.95
CA GLY A 75 6.46 17.12 -4.04
C GLY A 75 6.74 15.73 -4.60
N THR A 76 7.19 14.85 -3.73
CA THR A 76 7.40 13.42 -4.03
C THR A 76 6.20 12.62 -3.55
N PHE A 77 5.65 11.80 -4.44
CA PHE A 77 4.52 10.92 -4.22
C PHE A 77 4.98 9.47 -4.25
N VAL A 78 4.55 8.68 -3.27
CA VAL A 78 4.85 7.26 -3.15
C VAL A 78 3.55 6.51 -2.96
N GLY A 79 3.34 5.45 -3.72
CA GLY A 79 2.16 4.58 -3.63
C GLY A 79 2.52 3.12 -3.50
N VAL A 80 1.80 2.41 -2.62
CA VAL A 80 1.76 0.95 -2.51
C VAL A 80 0.30 0.54 -2.57
N TYR A 81 -0.04 -0.29 -3.54
CA TYR A 81 -1.41 -0.68 -3.86
C TYR A 81 -1.50 -2.20 -3.85
N ASP A 82 -1.94 -2.74 -2.72
CA ASP A 82 -2.09 -4.18 -2.50
C ASP A 82 -3.46 -4.61 -3.02
N GLY A 83 -3.45 -5.32 -4.15
CA GLY A 83 -4.65 -5.75 -4.86
C GLY A 83 -5.18 -7.08 -4.35
N HIS A 84 -6.50 -7.24 -4.34
CA HIS A 84 -7.15 -8.50 -4.01
C HIS A 84 -8.34 -8.80 -4.91
N GLY A 85 -8.55 -10.11 -5.15
CA GLY A 85 -9.62 -10.57 -6.04
C GLY A 85 -9.32 -10.38 -7.53
N GLY A 86 -8.16 -9.84 -7.88
CA GLY A 86 -7.67 -9.54 -9.22
C GLY A 86 -6.85 -8.25 -9.25
N PRO A 87 -6.05 -8.02 -10.29
CA PRO A 87 -5.14 -6.88 -10.38
C PRO A 87 -5.82 -5.58 -10.84
N ASP A 88 -7.10 -5.62 -11.24
CA ASP A 88 -7.74 -4.49 -11.93
C ASP A 88 -7.81 -3.23 -11.07
N ALA A 89 -8.15 -3.35 -9.78
CA ALA A 89 -8.27 -2.19 -8.89
C ALA A 89 -6.90 -1.56 -8.61
N ALA A 90 -5.88 -2.36 -8.26
CA ALA A 90 -4.54 -1.85 -7.97
C ALA A 90 -3.91 -1.16 -9.20
N ARG A 91 -4.11 -1.74 -10.40
CA ARG A 91 -3.67 -1.11 -11.66
C ARG A 91 -4.40 0.21 -11.91
N TYR A 92 -5.72 0.22 -11.73
CA TYR A 92 -6.51 1.45 -11.88
C TYR A 92 -6.02 2.56 -10.94
N VAL A 93 -5.77 2.21 -9.67
CA VAL A 93 -5.25 3.15 -8.68
C VAL A 93 -3.87 3.68 -9.11
N CYS A 94 -2.97 2.80 -9.55
CA CYS A 94 -1.63 3.16 -10.02
C CYS A 94 -1.68 4.15 -11.20
N ASP A 95 -2.61 3.95 -12.13
CA ASP A 95 -2.73 4.77 -13.33
C ASP A 95 -3.41 6.13 -13.07
N HIS A 96 -4.27 6.25 -12.04
CA HIS A 96 -5.17 7.41 -11.90
C HIS A 96 -4.96 8.24 -10.62
N LEU A 97 -4.51 7.65 -9.51
CA LEU A 97 -4.46 8.37 -8.22
C LEU A 97 -3.49 9.54 -8.25
N PHE A 98 -2.27 9.32 -8.78
CA PHE A 98 -1.30 10.41 -8.89
C PHE A 98 -1.75 11.52 -9.85
N PRO A 99 -2.27 11.25 -11.06
CA PRO A 99 -2.88 12.27 -11.91
C PRO A 99 -4.00 13.05 -11.23
N HIS A 100 -4.91 12.40 -10.50
CA HIS A 100 -5.94 13.09 -9.72
C HIS A 100 -5.34 14.00 -8.65
N PHE A 101 -4.35 13.49 -7.89
CA PHE A 101 -3.63 14.28 -6.90
C PHE A 101 -2.99 15.53 -7.53
N GLN A 102 -2.29 15.37 -8.66
CA GLN A 102 -1.64 16.48 -9.35
C GLN A 102 -2.65 17.54 -9.82
N ALA A 103 -3.76 17.12 -10.40
CA ALA A 103 -4.80 18.03 -10.88
C ALA A 103 -5.38 18.87 -9.73
N ILE A 104 -5.71 18.22 -8.60
CA ILE A 104 -6.26 18.91 -7.42
C ILE A 104 -5.21 19.84 -6.77
N ALA A 105 -3.95 19.39 -6.67
CA ALA A 105 -2.87 20.22 -6.12
C ALA A 105 -2.61 21.45 -6.99
N ALA A 106 -2.79 21.37 -8.30
CA ALA A 106 -2.69 22.53 -9.21
C ALA A 106 -3.80 23.55 -8.95
N GLU A 107 -5.03 23.14 -8.63
CA GLU A 107 -6.13 24.04 -8.27
C GLU A 107 -5.80 24.90 -7.04
N THR A 108 -5.03 24.34 -6.10
CA THR A 108 -4.62 24.98 -4.83
C THR A 108 -3.25 25.66 -4.91
N GLN A 109 -2.78 25.99 -6.12
CA GLN A 109 -1.46 26.62 -6.34
C GLN A 109 -0.30 25.84 -5.70
N GLY A 110 -0.42 24.51 -5.66
CA GLY A 110 0.59 23.59 -5.10
C GLY A 110 0.59 23.50 -3.58
N VAL A 111 -0.46 23.93 -2.91
CA VAL A 111 -0.64 23.70 -1.47
C VAL A 111 -1.26 22.33 -1.27
N VAL A 112 -0.47 21.38 -0.75
CA VAL A 112 -0.94 20.04 -0.41
C VAL A 112 -1.55 20.05 0.98
N THR A 113 -2.77 19.57 1.10
CA THR A 113 -3.53 19.45 2.35
C THR A 113 -4.14 18.07 2.49
N ARG A 114 -4.73 17.75 3.66
CA ARG A 114 -5.53 16.53 3.83
C ARG A 114 -6.64 16.44 2.78
N GLU A 115 -7.35 17.54 2.56
CA GLU A 115 -8.45 17.62 1.60
C GLU A 115 -7.99 17.34 0.16
N THR A 116 -6.79 17.82 -0.23
CA THR A 116 -6.18 17.51 -1.54
C THR A 116 -6.10 15.99 -1.76
N ILE A 117 -5.64 15.28 -0.74
CA ILE A 117 -5.46 13.82 -0.80
C ILE A 117 -6.81 13.10 -0.76
N GLU A 118 -7.70 13.48 0.16
CA GLU A 118 -9.06 12.90 0.27
C GLU A 118 -9.83 13.02 -1.04
N ARG A 119 -9.75 14.19 -1.69
CA ARG A 119 -10.38 14.40 -3.01
C ARG A 119 -9.78 13.50 -4.08
N ALA A 120 -8.46 13.29 -4.09
CA ALA A 120 -7.81 12.42 -5.05
C ALA A 120 -8.28 10.96 -4.88
N PHE A 121 -8.35 10.46 -3.65
CA PHE A 121 -8.89 9.13 -3.35
C PHE A 121 -10.34 8.99 -3.80
N ARG A 122 -11.18 9.98 -3.50
CA ARG A 122 -12.58 9.99 -3.90
C ARG A 122 -12.75 9.94 -5.41
N LEU A 123 -12.04 10.78 -6.17
CA LEU A 123 -12.10 10.76 -7.63
C LEU A 123 -11.62 9.42 -8.21
N THR A 124 -10.63 8.80 -7.58
CA THR A 124 -10.14 7.47 -7.99
C THR A 124 -11.20 6.39 -7.75
N GLU A 125 -11.88 6.40 -6.61
CA GLU A 125 -13.00 5.49 -6.32
C GLU A 125 -14.17 5.70 -7.27
N GLU A 126 -14.56 6.96 -7.51
CA GLU A 126 -15.64 7.32 -8.45
C GLU A 126 -15.32 6.84 -9.86
N GLY A 127 -14.08 7.04 -10.33
CA GLY A 127 -13.66 6.59 -11.65
C GLY A 127 -13.60 5.07 -11.79
N PHE A 128 -13.10 4.35 -10.78
CA PHE A 128 -13.15 2.88 -10.78
C PHE A 128 -14.59 2.36 -10.73
N THR A 129 -15.47 3.01 -9.96
CA THR A 129 -16.90 2.69 -9.94
C THR A 129 -17.53 2.85 -11.31
N ALA A 130 -17.19 3.91 -12.05
CA ALA A 130 -17.67 4.11 -13.44
C ALA A 130 -17.18 2.97 -14.36
N GLN A 131 -15.90 2.60 -14.28
CA GLN A 131 -15.35 1.47 -15.03
C GLN A 131 -16.07 0.14 -14.73
N VAL A 132 -16.32 -0.14 -13.44
CA VAL A 132 -17.09 -1.33 -13.03
C VAL A 132 -18.50 -1.30 -13.62
N SER A 133 -19.16 -0.14 -13.61
CA SER A 133 -20.49 0.03 -14.19
C SER A 133 -20.52 -0.28 -15.69
N GLU A 134 -19.53 0.19 -16.44
CA GLU A 134 -19.39 -0.08 -17.88
C GLU A 134 -19.15 -1.56 -18.16
N LEU A 135 -18.34 -2.22 -17.32
CA LEU A 135 -17.97 -3.62 -17.49
C LEU A 135 -18.95 -4.60 -16.84
N TRP A 136 -19.95 -4.12 -16.11
CA TRP A 136 -20.87 -4.96 -15.35
C TRP A 136 -21.54 -6.06 -16.17
N SER A 137 -21.96 -5.77 -17.38
CA SER A 137 -22.64 -6.73 -18.23
C SER A 137 -21.73 -7.80 -18.83
N THR A 138 -20.42 -7.53 -18.96
CA THR A 138 -19.43 -8.41 -19.62
C THR A 138 -18.47 -9.07 -18.63
N ARG A 139 -18.10 -8.36 -17.55
CA ARG A 139 -17.14 -8.80 -16.52
C ARG A 139 -17.64 -8.48 -15.11
N PRO A 140 -18.78 -9.03 -14.69
CA PRO A 140 -19.39 -8.66 -13.39
C PRO A 140 -18.49 -8.92 -12.18
N GLN A 141 -17.54 -9.87 -12.28
CA GLN A 141 -16.61 -10.18 -11.20
C GLN A 141 -15.67 -9.01 -10.86
N ILE A 142 -15.51 -8.02 -11.73
CA ILE A 142 -14.73 -6.81 -11.45
C ILE A 142 -15.28 -6.03 -10.24
N ALA A 143 -16.57 -6.16 -9.93
CA ALA A 143 -17.16 -5.57 -8.74
C ALA A 143 -16.68 -6.19 -7.42
N THR A 144 -16.05 -7.38 -7.47
CA THR A 144 -15.48 -8.07 -6.32
C THR A 144 -13.95 -7.92 -6.21
N VAL A 145 -13.39 -7.03 -7.03
CA VAL A 145 -11.97 -6.70 -7.01
C VAL A 145 -11.76 -5.43 -6.21
N GLY A 146 -10.75 -5.41 -5.37
CA GLY A 146 -10.39 -4.25 -4.58
C GLY A 146 -8.89 -4.05 -4.44
N SER A 147 -8.50 -2.94 -3.83
CA SER A 147 -7.11 -2.63 -3.51
C SER A 147 -7.02 -1.87 -2.20
N CYS A 148 -6.15 -2.32 -1.29
CA CYS A 148 -5.57 -1.47 -0.27
C CYS A 148 -4.78 -0.36 -0.96
N CYS A 149 -4.62 0.78 -0.30
CA CYS A 149 -3.95 1.91 -0.90
C CYS A 149 -3.22 2.73 0.16
N LEU A 150 -1.90 2.60 0.19
CA LEU A 150 -1.01 3.37 1.05
C LEU A 150 -0.28 4.41 0.21
N VAL A 151 -0.43 5.68 0.57
CA VAL A 151 0.21 6.80 -0.12
C VAL A 151 1.00 7.65 0.86
N GLY A 152 2.22 8.02 0.48
CA GLY A 152 3.02 9.06 1.10
C GLY A 152 3.22 10.23 0.15
N VAL A 153 2.94 11.45 0.61
CA VAL A 153 3.24 12.68 -0.14
C VAL A 153 4.16 13.55 0.69
N ILE A 154 5.36 13.84 0.15
CA ILE A 154 6.32 14.73 0.78
C ILE A 154 6.28 16.07 0.06
N SER A 155 5.78 17.08 0.74
CA SER A 155 5.67 18.44 0.23
C SER A 155 6.12 19.44 1.30
N ARG A 156 7.03 20.36 0.95
CA ARG A 156 7.49 21.45 1.82
C ARG A 156 7.87 20.97 3.24
N GLN A 157 8.72 19.92 3.34
CA GLN A 157 9.17 19.31 4.60
C GLN A 157 8.04 18.72 5.47
N THR A 158 6.93 18.38 4.86
CA THR A 158 5.81 17.69 5.52
C THR A 158 5.50 16.42 4.78
N LEU A 159 5.42 15.32 5.50
CA LEU A 159 4.94 14.03 5.02
C LEU A 159 3.44 13.91 5.35
N PHE A 160 2.65 13.68 4.33
CA PHE A 160 1.26 13.25 4.45
C PHE A 160 1.22 11.75 4.17
N VAL A 161 0.66 10.98 5.08
CA VAL A 161 0.44 9.54 4.90
C VAL A 161 -1.06 9.29 4.86
N ALA A 162 -1.54 8.76 3.74
CA ALA A 162 -2.93 8.33 3.58
C ALA A 162 -2.98 6.81 3.43
N ASN A 163 -3.84 6.14 4.18
CA ASN A 163 -3.97 4.69 4.15
C ASN A 163 -5.42 4.22 4.06
N LEU A 164 -5.66 3.25 3.20
CA LEU A 164 -6.84 2.39 3.12
C LEU A 164 -6.35 0.94 3.18
N GLY A 165 -6.86 0.15 4.12
CA GLY A 165 -6.45 -1.24 4.28
C GLY A 165 -5.30 -1.42 5.27
N ASP A 166 -4.49 -2.43 5.08
CA ASP A 166 -3.51 -2.96 6.04
C ASP A 166 -2.05 -2.88 5.60
N SER A 167 -1.78 -2.26 4.45
CA SER A 167 -0.44 -1.78 4.12
C SER A 167 0.03 -0.77 5.18
N ARG A 168 1.35 -0.67 5.38
CA ARG A 168 1.91 0.12 6.48
C ARG A 168 3.13 0.92 6.07
N VAL A 169 3.28 2.10 6.67
CA VAL A 169 4.52 2.88 6.64
C VAL A 169 5.14 2.99 8.02
N VAL A 170 6.46 2.76 8.08
CA VAL A 170 7.26 2.87 9.29
C VAL A 170 8.40 3.85 9.07
N LEU A 171 8.56 4.78 10.01
CA LEU A 171 9.66 5.74 10.07
C LEU A 171 10.79 5.16 10.92
N GLY A 172 12.00 5.14 10.37
CA GLY A 172 13.23 4.97 11.12
C GLY A 172 13.72 6.32 11.63
N LYS A 173 13.70 6.54 12.97
CA LYS A 173 14.06 7.82 13.61
C LYS A 173 15.28 7.65 14.49
N LYS A 174 16.32 8.49 14.30
CA LYS A 174 17.51 8.51 15.15
C LYS A 174 17.15 8.89 16.59
N VAL A 175 17.64 8.12 17.55
CA VAL A 175 17.41 8.33 18.98
C VAL A 175 18.71 8.70 19.68
N GLY A 176 18.76 9.93 20.20
CA GLY A 176 19.92 10.44 20.96
C GLY A 176 21.21 10.43 20.14
N ASN A 177 22.34 10.49 20.85
CA ASN A 177 23.69 10.49 20.25
C ASN A 177 24.30 9.07 20.17
N THR A 178 23.53 8.02 20.48
CA THR A 178 24.03 6.64 20.63
C THR A 178 23.98 5.83 19.33
N GLY A 179 23.50 6.42 18.23
CA GLY A 179 23.38 5.73 16.93
C GLY A 179 22.19 4.75 16.82
N GLY A 180 21.32 4.67 17.84
CA GLY A 180 20.11 3.86 17.79
C GLY A 180 19.04 4.49 16.87
N THR A 181 18.21 3.64 16.25
CA THR A 181 17.06 4.08 15.46
C THR A 181 15.78 3.44 16.00
N ALA A 182 14.80 4.27 16.33
CA ALA A 182 13.48 3.82 16.73
C ALA A 182 12.60 3.57 15.48
N ALA A 183 11.73 2.58 15.57
CA ALA A 183 10.70 2.31 14.58
C ALA A 183 9.40 2.99 15.01
N ILE A 184 8.85 3.88 14.17
CA ILE A 184 7.61 4.61 14.45
C ILE A 184 6.64 4.34 13.30
N GLN A 185 5.50 3.70 13.60
CA GLN A 185 4.46 3.50 12.61
C GLN A 185 3.74 4.83 12.33
N LEU A 186 3.65 5.22 11.07
CA LEU A 186 3.01 6.46 10.60
C LEU A 186 1.73 6.21 9.79
N SER A 187 1.15 5.01 9.85
CA SER A 187 -0.14 4.71 9.24
C SER A 187 -1.09 4.04 10.22
N LYS A 188 -2.40 4.31 10.09
CA LYS A 188 -3.44 3.52 10.75
C LYS A 188 -3.84 2.40 9.78
N GLU A 189 -3.84 1.17 10.25
CA GLU A 189 -4.31 0.01 9.50
C GLU A 189 -5.80 -0.20 9.69
N HIS A 190 -6.47 -0.74 8.67
CA HIS A 190 -7.91 -0.98 8.67
C HIS A 190 -8.21 -2.48 8.52
N ASN A 191 -7.51 -3.32 9.30
CA ASN A 191 -7.69 -4.77 9.30
C ASN A 191 -8.57 -5.22 10.48
N ALA A 192 -9.54 -6.09 10.22
CA ALA A 192 -10.49 -6.60 11.22
C ALA A 192 -9.82 -7.43 12.35
N ASN A 193 -8.55 -7.81 12.21
CA ASN A 193 -7.79 -8.41 13.30
C ASN A 193 -7.52 -7.44 14.46
N PHE A 194 -7.60 -6.11 14.22
CA PHE A 194 -7.51 -5.11 15.28
C PHE A 194 -8.88 -4.88 15.94
N GLU A 195 -8.89 -4.86 17.29
CA GLU A 195 -10.12 -4.67 18.06
C GLU A 195 -10.79 -3.33 17.76
N GLU A 196 -10.00 -2.26 17.56
CA GLU A 196 -10.49 -0.92 17.27
C GLU A 196 -11.29 -0.89 15.96
N ILE A 197 -10.84 -1.64 14.96
CA ILE A 197 -11.52 -1.74 13.66
C ILE A 197 -12.83 -2.52 13.78
N ARG A 198 -12.82 -3.61 14.56
CA ARG A 198 -14.07 -4.35 14.83
C ARG A 198 -15.09 -3.50 15.58
N GLN A 199 -14.63 -2.69 16.53
CA GLN A 199 -15.51 -1.78 17.27
C GLN A 199 -16.05 -0.67 16.36
N GLU A 200 -15.20 -0.04 15.52
CA GLU A 200 -15.60 0.95 14.52
C GLU A 200 -16.70 0.38 13.60
N LEU A 201 -16.52 -0.84 13.09
CA LEU A 201 -17.51 -1.49 12.24
C LEU A 201 -18.84 -1.76 12.96
N LYS A 202 -18.80 -2.20 14.22
CA LYS A 202 -20.04 -2.43 15.02
C LYS A 202 -20.79 -1.13 15.31
N GLU A 203 -20.07 -0.04 15.52
CA GLU A 203 -20.68 1.29 15.74
C GLU A 203 -21.32 1.84 14.48
N LEU A 204 -20.70 1.62 13.31
CA LEU A 204 -21.25 2.01 12.01
C LEU A 204 -22.44 1.14 11.60
N HIS A 205 -22.49 -0.12 12.05
CA HIS A 205 -23.51 -1.09 11.68
C HIS A 205 -24.18 -1.72 12.93
N PRO A 206 -24.84 -0.94 13.81
CA PRO A 206 -25.32 -1.40 15.11
C PRO A 206 -26.42 -2.48 15.01
N HIS A 207 -27.07 -2.60 13.87
CA HIS A 207 -28.14 -3.59 13.61
C HIS A 207 -27.64 -4.85 12.90
N ASP A 208 -26.31 -4.95 12.66
CA ASP A 208 -25.71 -6.10 11.98
C ASP A 208 -24.76 -6.87 12.92
N PRO A 209 -25.27 -7.87 13.66
CA PRO A 209 -24.43 -8.63 14.60
C PRO A 209 -23.35 -9.47 13.90
N GLN A 210 -23.45 -9.65 12.58
CA GLN A 210 -22.51 -10.40 11.75
C GLN A 210 -21.67 -9.48 10.88
N ILE A 211 -21.51 -8.21 11.24
CA ILE A 211 -20.64 -7.28 10.48
C ILE A 211 -19.20 -7.75 10.47
N VAL A 212 -18.70 -8.33 11.56
CA VAL A 212 -17.40 -8.99 11.67
C VAL A 212 -17.57 -10.42 12.20
N ILE A 213 -16.91 -11.37 11.56
CA ILE A 213 -17.00 -12.80 11.84
C ILE A 213 -15.60 -13.37 12.01
N LEU A 214 -15.38 -14.13 13.09
CA LEU A 214 -14.16 -14.94 13.25
C LEU A 214 -14.34 -16.25 12.45
N LYS A 215 -13.51 -16.41 11.42
CA LYS A 215 -13.55 -17.59 10.53
C LYS A 215 -12.16 -18.19 10.41
N HIS A 216 -12.01 -19.45 10.80
CA HIS A 216 -10.70 -20.14 10.79
C HIS A 216 -9.58 -19.41 11.55
N GLY A 217 -9.92 -18.73 12.67
CA GLY A 217 -8.96 -17.98 13.48
C GLY A 217 -8.65 -16.56 12.98
N VAL A 218 -9.28 -16.11 11.89
CA VAL A 218 -9.07 -14.79 11.28
C VAL A 218 -10.38 -14.01 11.30
N TRP A 219 -10.34 -12.76 11.77
CA TRP A 219 -11.46 -11.85 11.72
C TRP A 219 -11.68 -11.31 10.31
N ARG A 220 -12.94 -11.34 9.86
CA ARG A 220 -13.31 -10.89 8.52
C ARG A 220 -14.58 -10.06 8.55
N VAL A 221 -14.63 -9.00 7.79
CA VAL A 221 -15.83 -8.22 7.49
C VAL A 221 -16.77 -9.11 6.71
N LYS A 222 -17.97 -9.32 7.22
CA LYS A 222 -19.00 -10.25 6.67
C LYS A 222 -18.48 -11.68 6.42
N GLY A 223 -17.39 -12.08 7.08
CA GLY A 223 -16.76 -13.39 6.90
C GLY A 223 -16.03 -13.57 5.55
N ILE A 224 -15.81 -12.48 4.81
CA ILE A 224 -15.22 -12.52 3.46
C ILE A 224 -13.83 -11.88 3.43
N ILE A 225 -13.71 -10.58 3.72
CA ILE A 225 -12.48 -9.79 3.58
C ILE A 225 -11.94 -9.34 4.94
N GLN A 226 -10.62 -9.17 5.07
CA GLN A 226 -10.01 -8.73 6.33
C GLN A 226 -10.02 -7.22 6.51
N VAL A 227 -9.98 -6.46 5.42
CA VAL A 227 -9.91 -4.99 5.46
C VAL A 227 -11.30 -4.35 5.52
N SER A 228 -11.42 -3.22 6.22
CA SER A 228 -12.65 -2.43 6.32
C SER A 228 -12.68 -1.23 5.37
N ARG A 229 -11.56 -0.97 4.67
CA ARG A 229 -11.43 0.12 3.70
C ARG A 229 -10.59 -0.31 2.52
N SER A 230 -11.04 0.03 1.32
CA SER A 230 -10.35 -0.26 0.04
C SER A 230 -10.84 0.68 -1.06
N ILE A 231 -10.14 0.75 -2.18
CA ILE A 231 -10.69 1.17 -3.47
C ILE A 231 -11.32 -0.06 -4.12
N GLY A 232 -12.48 0.08 -4.76
CA GLY A 232 -13.20 -1.07 -5.33
C GLY A 232 -14.04 -1.80 -4.30
N ASP A 233 -14.11 -3.13 -4.38
CA ASP A 233 -15.02 -3.96 -3.56
C ASP A 233 -16.48 -3.50 -3.62
N LEU A 234 -16.95 -3.11 -4.79
CA LEU A 234 -18.23 -2.44 -4.95
C LEU A 234 -19.42 -3.31 -4.52
N TYR A 235 -19.25 -4.64 -4.51
CA TYR A 235 -20.25 -5.56 -3.99
C TYR A 235 -20.54 -5.37 -2.48
N MET A 236 -19.62 -4.75 -1.73
CA MET A 236 -19.79 -4.38 -0.32
C MET A 236 -20.12 -2.88 -0.11
N LYS A 237 -20.15 -2.11 -1.17
CA LYS A 237 -20.40 -0.66 -1.09
C LYS A 237 -21.73 -0.26 -1.70
N ASN A 238 -22.23 -1.01 -2.69
CA ASN A 238 -23.45 -0.69 -3.39
C ASN A 238 -24.24 -1.96 -3.73
N ALA A 239 -25.47 -2.05 -3.24
CA ALA A 239 -26.35 -3.20 -3.40
C ALA A 239 -26.58 -3.62 -4.87
N GLN A 240 -26.49 -2.67 -5.82
CA GLN A 240 -26.61 -2.99 -7.26
C GLN A 240 -25.56 -4.00 -7.75
N TYR A 241 -24.41 -4.09 -7.11
CA TYR A 241 -23.33 -5.02 -7.46
C TYR A 241 -23.30 -6.27 -6.57
N ASN A 242 -24.14 -6.34 -5.53
CA ASN A 242 -24.26 -7.53 -4.68
C ASN A 242 -25.37 -8.47 -5.12
N ARG A 243 -25.39 -8.83 -6.37
CA ARG A 243 -26.40 -9.71 -6.98
C ARG A 243 -25.80 -10.57 -8.09
N GLU A 244 -26.59 -11.48 -8.64
CA GLU A 244 -26.15 -12.16 -9.85
C GLU A 244 -25.78 -11.13 -10.94
N PRO A 245 -24.71 -11.39 -11.70
CA PRO A 245 -23.99 -12.67 -11.85
C PRO A 245 -22.66 -12.79 -11.08
N ILE A 246 -22.40 -12.03 -10.02
CA ILE A 246 -21.18 -12.26 -9.22
C ILE A 246 -21.19 -13.66 -8.57
N ASN A 247 -20.00 -14.18 -8.27
CA ASN A 247 -19.85 -15.47 -7.63
C ASN A 247 -20.60 -15.50 -6.28
N GLY A 248 -21.38 -16.56 -6.02
CA GLY A 248 -22.18 -16.69 -4.81
C GLY A 248 -21.43 -16.58 -3.49
N LYS A 249 -20.11 -16.88 -3.48
CA LYS A 249 -19.26 -16.71 -2.29
C LYS A 249 -19.12 -15.24 -1.84
N PHE A 250 -19.32 -14.28 -2.75
CA PHE A 250 -19.26 -12.84 -2.46
C PHE A 250 -20.66 -12.23 -2.22
N ARG A 251 -21.74 -12.95 -2.54
CA ARG A 251 -23.08 -12.44 -2.32
C ARG A 251 -23.44 -12.44 -0.84
N LEU A 252 -23.72 -11.27 -0.33
CA LEU A 252 -24.15 -11.07 1.05
C LEU A 252 -25.67 -11.24 1.16
N PRO A 253 -26.19 -11.81 2.27
CA PRO A 253 -27.62 -11.94 2.48
C PRO A 253 -28.28 -10.57 2.67
N GLU A 254 -29.46 -10.38 2.12
CA GLU A 254 -30.29 -9.19 2.34
C GLU A 254 -31.14 -9.32 3.63
N PRO A 255 -31.53 -8.20 4.26
CA PRO A 255 -31.24 -6.81 3.91
C PRO A 255 -29.84 -6.38 4.38
N MET A 256 -29.17 -5.51 3.59
CA MET A 256 -27.88 -4.98 3.92
C MET A 256 -27.94 -3.46 4.09
N ASN A 257 -27.30 -2.97 5.15
CA ASN A 257 -27.07 -1.54 5.33
C ASN A 257 -25.74 -1.18 4.66
N MET A 258 -25.80 -0.70 3.44
CA MET A 258 -24.62 -0.30 2.66
C MET A 258 -24.33 1.20 2.80
N PRO A 259 -23.08 1.64 2.64
CA PRO A 259 -21.87 0.85 2.35
C PRO A 259 -21.32 0.14 3.58
N ILE A 260 -20.81 -1.10 3.43
CA ILE A 260 -20.13 -1.86 4.49
C ILE A 260 -18.65 -1.43 4.55
N LEU A 261 -18.01 -1.28 3.40
CA LEU A 261 -16.65 -0.75 3.28
C LEU A 261 -16.66 0.70 2.83
N THR A 262 -15.59 1.43 3.08
CA THR A 262 -15.42 2.81 2.60
C THR A 262 -14.10 2.99 1.86
N ALA A 263 -14.04 4.03 0.99
CA ALA A 263 -12.82 4.47 0.32
C ALA A 263 -12.24 5.76 0.97
N ASN A 264 -12.61 6.05 2.22
CA ASN A 264 -12.11 7.21 2.94
C ASN A 264 -10.79 6.89 3.64
N PRO A 265 -9.65 7.49 3.25
CA PRO A 265 -8.37 7.19 3.86
C PRO A 265 -8.25 7.76 5.28
N SER A 266 -7.51 7.07 6.15
CA SER A 266 -6.96 7.69 7.34
C SER A 266 -5.72 8.47 6.96
N ILE A 267 -5.65 9.77 7.33
CA ILE A 267 -4.53 10.63 6.96
C ILE A 267 -3.78 11.11 8.21
N ILE A 268 -2.47 10.86 8.22
CA ILE A 268 -1.53 11.37 9.23
C ILE A 268 -0.67 12.44 8.56
N VAL A 269 -0.43 13.55 9.25
CA VAL A 269 0.47 14.63 8.82
C VAL A 269 1.65 14.67 9.77
N HIS A 270 2.84 14.48 9.23
CA HIS A 270 4.08 14.42 9.98
C HIS A 270 5.07 15.48 9.46
N PRO A 271 5.37 16.54 10.23
CA PRO A 271 6.47 17.45 9.90
C PRO A 271 7.80 16.68 9.94
N LEU A 272 8.57 16.73 8.88
CA LEU A 272 9.86 16.05 8.82
C LEU A 272 10.89 16.75 9.71
N HIS A 273 11.60 15.96 10.50
CA HIS A 273 12.61 16.41 11.44
C HIS A 273 14.02 15.93 11.03
N PRO A 274 15.10 16.63 11.41
CA PRO A 274 16.48 16.20 11.10
C PRO A 274 16.86 14.82 11.63
N ASN A 275 16.12 14.30 12.61
CA ASN A 275 16.33 12.96 13.16
C ASN A 275 15.52 11.88 12.41
N ASP A 276 14.62 12.24 11.51
CA ASP A 276 13.93 11.29 10.65
C ASP A 276 14.91 10.82 9.58
N SER A 277 15.18 9.51 9.55
CA SER A 277 16.26 8.97 8.73
C SER A 277 15.76 8.33 7.45
N PHE A 278 14.70 7.54 7.54
CA PHE A 278 14.12 6.85 6.39
C PHE A 278 12.69 6.42 6.65
N LEU A 279 11.97 6.13 5.57
CA LEU A 279 10.62 5.59 5.58
C LEU A 279 10.60 4.22 4.89
N ILE A 280 9.83 3.27 5.43
CA ILE A 280 9.59 1.96 4.84
C ILE A 280 8.10 1.87 4.54
N PHE A 281 7.73 1.84 3.25
CA PHE A 281 6.37 1.61 2.77
C PHE A 281 6.27 0.16 2.30
N ALA A 282 5.29 -0.59 2.77
CA ALA A 282 5.09 -1.96 2.31
C ALA A 282 3.64 -2.43 2.43
N SER A 283 3.26 -3.41 1.61
CA SER A 283 2.03 -4.18 1.77
C SER A 283 2.12 -5.12 2.97
N ASP A 284 1.01 -5.75 3.34
CA ASP A 284 0.92 -6.69 4.45
C ASP A 284 1.86 -7.89 4.29
N GLY A 285 2.18 -8.29 3.07
CA GLY A 285 3.14 -9.36 2.77
C GLY A 285 4.51 -9.19 3.44
N LEU A 286 4.96 -7.95 3.69
CA LEU A 286 6.13 -7.70 4.54
C LEU A 286 5.79 -7.78 6.03
N TRP A 287 4.70 -7.10 6.43
CA TRP A 287 4.40 -6.85 7.83
C TRP A 287 3.86 -8.07 8.57
N GLU A 288 3.35 -9.07 7.86
CA GLU A 288 2.98 -10.37 8.44
C GLU A 288 4.21 -11.19 8.88
N HIS A 289 5.38 -10.88 8.32
CA HIS A 289 6.62 -11.61 8.57
C HIS A 289 7.68 -10.84 9.36
N LEU A 290 7.59 -9.52 9.39
CA LEU A 290 8.57 -8.66 10.08
C LEU A 290 7.88 -7.67 11.02
N SER A 291 8.42 -7.53 12.24
CA SER A 291 8.04 -6.42 13.10
C SER A 291 8.63 -5.10 12.58
N ASN A 292 8.04 -3.98 13.00
CA ASN A 292 8.52 -2.65 12.67
C ASN A 292 10.00 -2.47 13.03
N GLU A 293 10.38 -2.93 14.24
CA GLU A 293 11.75 -2.82 14.76
C GLU A 293 12.72 -3.65 13.92
N LYS A 294 12.30 -4.87 13.51
CA LYS A 294 13.16 -5.74 12.71
C LYS A 294 13.38 -5.19 11.32
N ALA A 295 12.34 -4.62 10.69
CA ALA A 295 12.47 -3.95 9.40
C ALA A 295 13.42 -2.74 9.48
N VAL A 296 13.26 -1.90 10.51
CA VAL A 296 14.13 -0.75 10.75
C VAL A 296 15.57 -1.19 11.02
N ASP A 297 15.79 -2.22 11.83
CA ASP A 297 17.12 -2.77 12.11
C ASP A 297 17.83 -3.26 10.83
N ILE A 298 17.11 -3.95 9.95
CA ILE A 298 17.65 -4.41 8.67
C ILE A 298 18.08 -3.24 7.80
N VAL A 299 17.23 -2.23 7.64
CA VAL A 299 17.54 -1.04 6.83
C VAL A 299 18.72 -0.28 7.42
N GLN A 300 18.75 -0.07 8.74
CA GLN A 300 19.84 0.64 9.41
C GLN A 300 21.20 -0.06 9.29
N ASN A 301 21.24 -1.39 9.40
CA ASN A 301 22.47 -2.18 9.39
C ASN A 301 23.00 -2.45 7.97
N HIS A 302 22.23 -2.09 6.94
CA HIS A 302 22.65 -2.19 5.55
C HIS A 302 22.64 -0.81 4.86
N PRO A 303 23.25 0.22 5.46
CA PRO A 303 23.26 1.55 4.87
C PRO A 303 24.05 1.50 3.57
N ARG A 304 23.48 2.05 2.51
CA ARG A 304 24.28 2.41 1.34
C ARG A 304 25.15 3.58 1.70
N VAL A 305 26.32 3.67 1.03
CA VAL A 305 27.25 4.78 1.23
C VAL A 305 26.57 6.09 0.91
N VAL A 306 26.19 6.79 1.96
CA VAL A 306 25.40 7.99 1.93
C VAL A 306 26.32 9.18 2.19
N ARG A 307 26.31 10.17 1.31
CA ARG A 307 26.92 11.48 1.56
C ARG A 307 25.99 12.29 2.46
N SER A 308 26.57 12.85 3.51
CA SER A 308 25.95 13.59 4.60
C SER A 308 24.88 14.62 4.18
N ASN A 309 23.83 14.74 4.97
CA ASN A 309 22.84 15.80 5.15
C ASN A 309 21.49 15.69 4.41
N ASP A 310 21.19 14.65 3.65
CA ASP A 310 19.88 14.49 3.04
C ASP A 310 19.03 13.47 3.81
N ILE A 311 17.73 13.71 3.91
CA ILE A 311 16.77 12.74 4.46
C ILE A 311 16.60 11.65 3.42
N TYR A 312 16.89 10.39 3.79
CA TYR A 312 16.80 9.25 2.88
C TYR A 312 15.45 8.56 3.00
N PHE A 313 14.86 8.29 1.87
CA PHE A 313 13.63 7.53 1.79
C PHE A 313 13.95 6.17 1.19
N TYR A 314 13.98 5.13 2.02
CA TYR A 314 14.00 3.76 1.55
C TYR A 314 12.57 3.30 1.36
N PHE A 315 12.17 3.08 0.13
CA PHE A 315 10.89 2.51 -0.18
C PHE A 315 11.08 1.03 -0.46
N CYS A 316 10.63 0.20 0.44
CA CYS A 316 10.54 -1.23 0.23
C CYS A 316 9.09 -1.58 -0.05
N CYS A 317 8.77 -1.81 -1.32
CA CYS A 317 7.51 -2.39 -1.71
C CYS A 317 7.70 -3.90 -1.73
N PHE A 318 7.15 -4.61 -0.76
CA PHE A 318 7.18 -6.05 -0.72
C PHE A 318 5.77 -6.56 -0.93
N THR A 319 5.59 -7.32 -2.00
CA THR A 319 4.43 -8.14 -2.25
C THR A 319 4.79 -9.57 -1.91
N LEU A 320 4.42 -10.02 -0.75
CA LEU A 320 4.39 -11.44 -0.41
C LEU A 320 2.92 -11.81 -0.27
N MET A 321 2.45 -12.76 -1.03
CA MET A 321 1.07 -13.19 -0.96
C MET A 321 0.92 -14.55 -0.32
N HIS A 322 -0.22 -14.74 0.31
CA HIS A 322 -0.75 -15.98 0.90
C HIS A 322 -1.10 -17.04 -0.14
#